data_8f77e36dfd4b91b5f70052319e535843
#
_entry.id   8f77e36dfd4b91b5f70052319e535843
#
_cell.length_a   1.000
_cell.length_b   1.000
_cell.length_c   1.000
_cell.angle_alpha   90.00
_cell.angle_beta   90.00
_cell.angle_gamma   90.00
#
_symmetry.space_group_name_H-M   'P 1'
#
loop_
_entity.id
_entity.type
_entity.pdbx_description
1 polymer ?
#
loop_
_entity_poly.entity_id
_entity_poly.type
_entity_poly.pdbx_seq_one_letter_code
_entity_poly.pdbx_strand_id
1 'polypeptide(L)'
;AFINKENKPSEGWLVSPVLNLSAAKKATLTFSHAHKYGVDKAKEMTLWIADEGTEVTTDATGWTQIEIPTYGTGNDYNYVTATVDLSAYTGKNKQIAFRYISTADGAPTWQIDEVKVVADGEGGGTVEPEPEPEPGEGTVLFSEGFGTPQKGNHWPSVDVYKGWENANLVFTDPLMSGSYSNASVRSTSTLDGHVWFAAGKNSALKIEGFATDYTGLK
;
A
#
# COMPACT_ATOMS: atom_id res chain seq x y z
N ALA A 1 -0.63 -17.95 4.20
CA ALA A 1 -1.12 -17.72 5.56
C ALA A 1 -0.90 -18.96 6.45
N PHE A 2 -0.64 -18.75 7.74
CA PHE A 2 -0.36 -19.83 8.68
C PHE A 2 -1.55 -20.04 9.61
N ILE A 3 -2.27 -21.16 9.44
CA ILE A 3 -3.47 -21.50 10.23
C ILE A 3 -3.33 -22.91 10.74
N ASN A 4 -3.64 -23.14 12.01
CA ASN A 4 -3.60 -24.48 12.63
C ASN A 4 -2.27 -25.20 12.41
N LYS A 5 -1.15 -24.48 12.48
CA LYS A 5 0.22 -24.96 12.23
C LYS A 5 0.51 -25.37 10.78
N GLU A 6 -0.29 -24.94 9.84
CA GLU A 6 -0.09 -25.21 8.41
C GLU A 6 -0.10 -23.92 7.60
N ASN A 7 0.72 -23.85 6.54
CA ASN A 7 0.62 -22.82 5.54
C ASN A 7 -0.64 -23.03 4.70
N LYS A 8 -1.35 -21.94 4.40
CA LYS A 8 -2.56 -21.97 3.56
C LYS A 8 -2.44 -20.93 2.46
N PRO A 9 -2.90 -21.24 1.25
CA PRO A 9 -2.98 -20.23 0.19
C PRO A 9 -3.86 -19.05 0.61
N SER A 10 -3.40 -17.84 0.36
CA SER A 10 -4.21 -16.62 0.44
C SER A 10 -3.59 -15.53 -0.40
N GLU A 11 -4.39 -14.53 -0.75
CA GLU A 11 -3.99 -13.37 -1.51
C GLU A 11 -4.56 -12.11 -0.86
N GLY A 12 -3.76 -11.04 -0.82
CA GLY A 12 -4.18 -9.74 -0.33
C GLY A 12 -3.58 -8.63 -1.18
N TRP A 13 -4.37 -7.59 -1.41
CA TRP A 13 -3.97 -6.40 -2.15
C TRP A 13 -4.18 -5.13 -1.31
N LEU A 14 -3.16 -4.30 -1.26
CA LEU A 14 -3.22 -2.93 -0.76
C LEU A 14 -3.04 -2.00 -1.96
N VAL A 15 -4.12 -1.35 -2.38
CA VAL A 15 -4.16 -0.51 -3.58
C VAL A 15 -4.23 0.96 -3.20
N SER A 16 -3.34 1.77 -3.77
CA SER A 16 -3.32 3.21 -3.58
C SER A 16 -4.55 3.89 -4.20
N PRO A 17 -4.82 5.15 -3.81
CA PRO A 17 -5.63 6.03 -4.64
C PRO A 17 -5.03 6.19 -6.03
N VAL A 18 -5.79 6.85 -6.91
CA VAL A 18 -5.27 7.28 -8.21
C VAL A 18 -4.19 8.35 -8.00
N LEU A 19 -3.03 8.09 -8.53
CA LEU A 19 -1.89 9.00 -8.54
C LEU A 19 -1.90 9.78 -9.85
N ASN A 20 -2.00 11.09 -9.78
CA ASN A 20 -1.91 11.93 -10.99
C ASN A 20 -0.44 12.08 -11.40
N LEU A 21 0.00 11.22 -12.31
CA LEU A 21 1.33 11.27 -12.92
C LEU A 21 1.30 11.79 -14.37
N SER A 22 0.17 12.34 -14.82
CA SER A 22 -0.04 12.73 -16.22
C SER A 22 0.90 13.83 -16.71
N ALA A 23 1.25 14.79 -15.86
CA ALA A 23 2.18 15.88 -16.17
C ALA A 23 3.60 15.64 -15.64
N ALA A 24 3.81 14.60 -14.83
CA ALA A 24 5.10 14.30 -14.25
C ALA A 24 6.09 13.79 -15.30
N LYS A 25 7.37 14.09 -15.08
CA LYS A 25 8.50 13.50 -15.83
C LYS A 25 9.28 12.53 -14.95
N LYS A 26 9.24 12.75 -13.64
CA LYS A 26 9.83 11.87 -12.64
C LYS A 26 8.82 11.59 -11.56
N ALA A 27 8.82 10.37 -11.06
CA ALA A 27 8.05 10.00 -9.88
C ALA A 27 8.82 8.95 -9.08
N THR A 28 8.72 9.03 -7.77
CA THR A 28 9.41 8.12 -6.85
C THR A 28 8.44 7.66 -5.77
N LEU A 29 8.38 6.37 -5.54
CA LEU A 29 7.70 5.75 -4.41
C LEU A 29 8.74 5.40 -3.35
N THR A 30 8.49 5.79 -2.10
CA THR A 30 9.19 5.30 -0.93
C THR A 30 8.21 4.63 0.01
N PHE A 31 8.65 3.59 0.70
CA PHE A 31 7.87 2.94 1.75
C PHE A 31 8.80 2.19 2.70
N SER A 32 8.39 2.10 3.95
CA SER A 32 9.01 1.25 4.97
C SER A 32 8.32 -0.11 4.99
N HIS A 33 9.08 -1.19 5.06
CA HIS A 33 8.48 -2.51 5.21
C HIS A 33 9.37 -3.50 5.97
N ALA A 34 8.71 -4.45 6.61
CA ALA A 34 9.35 -5.58 7.28
C ALA A 34 8.63 -6.89 6.96
N HIS A 35 9.35 -8.00 7.00
CA HIS A 35 8.75 -9.29 6.74
C HIS A 35 9.42 -10.42 7.55
N LYS A 36 8.69 -11.52 7.66
CA LYS A 36 9.19 -12.77 8.26
C LYS A 36 8.51 -13.98 7.63
N TYR A 37 9.15 -15.14 7.67
CA TYR A 37 8.63 -16.45 7.25
C TYR A 37 8.37 -16.61 5.74
N GLY A 38 8.81 -15.69 4.90
CA GLY A 38 8.70 -15.82 3.45
C GLY A 38 9.70 -16.82 2.87
N VAL A 39 9.31 -17.49 1.80
CA VAL A 39 10.15 -18.43 1.04
C VAL A 39 10.66 -17.77 -0.24
N ASP A 40 9.78 -17.09 -0.97
CA ASP A 40 10.09 -16.42 -2.23
C ASP A 40 9.53 -14.99 -2.24
N LYS A 41 10.34 -14.03 -1.79
CA LYS A 41 9.93 -12.63 -1.67
C LYS A 41 9.41 -12.04 -2.98
N ALA A 42 10.03 -12.42 -4.10
CA ALA A 42 9.69 -11.90 -5.43
C ALA A 42 8.34 -12.39 -5.95
N LYS A 43 7.75 -13.39 -5.31
CA LYS A 43 6.39 -13.89 -5.62
C LYS A 43 5.38 -13.62 -4.53
N GLU A 44 5.84 -13.62 -3.28
CA GLU A 44 4.95 -13.57 -2.11
C GLU A 44 4.64 -12.13 -1.65
N MET A 45 5.55 -11.18 -1.90
CA MET A 45 5.47 -9.80 -1.44
C MET A 45 5.91 -8.87 -2.58
N THR A 46 4.97 -8.48 -3.41
CA THR A 46 5.26 -7.83 -4.71
C THR A 46 4.60 -6.46 -4.82
N LEU A 47 5.23 -5.58 -5.59
CA LEU A 47 4.73 -4.26 -5.95
C LEU A 47 4.23 -4.28 -7.39
N TRP A 48 3.10 -3.63 -7.64
CA TRP A 48 2.44 -3.59 -8.94
C TRP A 48 2.00 -2.17 -9.28
N ILE A 49 1.86 -1.87 -10.56
CA ILE A 49 1.33 -0.62 -11.08
C ILE A 49 0.34 -0.90 -12.22
N ALA A 50 -0.69 -0.07 -12.31
CA ALA A 50 -1.69 -0.14 -13.38
C ALA A 50 -2.17 1.26 -13.78
N ASP A 51 -2.87 1.35 -14.90
CA ASP A 51 -3.61 2.55 -15.28
C ASP A 51 -4.81 2.74 -14.33
N GLU A 52 -5.26 3.98 -14.16
CA GLU A 52 -6.46 4.34 -13.41
C GLU A 52 -7.66 3.46 -13.79
N GLY A 53 -8.41 3.02 -12.79
CA GLY A 53 -9.62 2.22 -12.99
C GLY A 53 -9.38 0.73 -13.25
N THR A 54 -8.13 0.27 -13.22
CA THR A 54 -7.84 -1.17 -13.33
C THR A 54 -8.36 -1.89 -12.08
N GLU A 55 -9.19 -2.90 -12.29
CA GLU A 55 -9.75 -3.70 -11.20
C GLU A 55 -8.71 -4.66 -10.61
N VAL A 56 -8.88 -4.96 -9.32
CA VAL A 56 -8.10 -6.01 -8.65
C VAL A 56 -8.69 -7.37 -8.99
N THR A 57 -7.87 -8.21 -9.59
CA THR A 57 -8.20 -9.60 -9.91
C THR A 57 -7.10 -10.54 -9.40
N THR A 58 -7.42 -11.79 -9.15
CA THR A 58 -6.45 -12.76 -8.61
C THR A 58 -5.35 -13.13 -9.61
N ASP A 59 -5.60 -12.95 -10.89
CA ASP A 59 -4.61 -13.16 -11.96
C ASP A 59 -3.81 -11.89 -12.30
N ALA A 60 -4.09 -10.77 -11.60
CA ALA A 60 -3.44 -9.47 -11.78
C ALA A 60 -3.56 -8.92 -13.22
N THR A 61 -4.64 -9.25 -13.95
CA THR A 61 -4.87 -8.73 -15.29
C THR A 61 -4.87 -7.21 -15.32
N GLY A 62 -4.08 -6.61 -16.22
CA GLY A 62 -3.93 -5.16 -16.36
C GLY A 62 -2.91 -4.53 -15.40
N TRP A 63 -2.37 -5.27 -14.47
CA TRP A 63 -1.31 -4.84 -13.56
C TRP A 63 0.07 -5.25 -14.08
N THR A 64 1.07 -4.40 -13.88
CA THR A 64 2.48 -4.67 -14.19
C THR A 64 3.26 -4.75 -12.89
N GLN A 65 4.00 -5.85 -12.69
CA GLN A 65 4.86 -6.00 -11.53
C GLN A 65 6.09 -5.09 -11.64
N ILE A 66 6.44 -4.44 -10.55
CA ILE A 66 7.66 -3.61 -10.40
C ILE A 66 8.56 -4.28 -9.37
N GLU A 67 9.86 -4.24 -9.60
CA GLU A 67 10.84 -4.75 -8.65
C GLU A 67 10.89 -3.89 -7.38
N ILE A 68 10.89 -4.53 -6.22
CA ILE A 68 11.22 -3.91 -4.94
C ILE A 68 12.72 -4.08 -4.73
N PRO A 69 13.53 -2.99 -4.72
CA PRO A 69 14.99 -3.11 -4.75
C PRO A 69 15.59 -3.58 -3.42
N THR A 70 14.85 -3.43 -2.32
CA THR A 70 15.36 -3.72 -0.98
C THR A 70 14.33 -4.47 -0.16
N TYR A 71 14.73 -5.62 0.38
CA TYR A 71 13.98 -6.37 1.40
C TYR A 71 14.85 -6.54 2.63
N GLY A 72 14.24 -6.54 3.81
CA GLY A 72 14.90 -6.90 5.06
C GLY A 72 15.40 -8.35 5.07
N THR A 73 16.08 -8.74 6.16
CA THR A 73 16.63 -10.09 6.32
C THR A 73 15.54 -11.16 6.43
N GLY A 74 14.33 -10.78 6.86
CA GLY A 74 13.18 -11.66 7.02
C GLY A 74 13.14 -12.47 8.31
N ASN A 75 14.05 -12.22 9.25
CA ASN A 75 14.14 -13.02 10.47
C ASN A 75 13.62 -12.33 11.73
N ASP A 76 13.54 -11.01 11.76
CA ASP A 76 13.39 -10.21 12.97
C ASP A 76 12.41 -9.03 12.87
N TYR A 77 11.65 -8.93 11.78
CA TYR A 77 10.77 -7.78 11.48
C TYR A 77 11.48 -6.43 11.46
N ASN A 78 12.77 -6.40 11.13
CA ASN A 78 13.46 -5.14 10.94
C ASN A 78 12.94 -4.43 9.70
N TYR A 79 12.51 -3.18 9.89
CA TYR A 79 12.06 -2.34 8.81
C TYR A 79 13.22 -1.87 7.95
N VAL A 80 13.00 -1.89 6.66
CA VAL A 80 13.88 -1.27 5.66
C VAL A 80 13.07 -0.35 4.78
N THR A 81 13.66 0.74 4.35
CA THR A 81 13.05 1.64 3.37
C THR A 81 13.40 1.17 1.97
N ALA A 82 12.39 0.98 1.15
CA ALA A 82 12.53 0.77 -0.29
C ALA A 82 12.23 2.07 -1.04
N THR A 83 13.05 2.36 -2.06
CA THR A 83 12.86 3.49 -2.97
C THR A 83 12.75 2.97 -4.40
N VAL A 84 11.63 3.25 -5.05
CA VAL A 84 11.29 2.74 -6.39
C VAL A 84 11.11 3.90 -7.35
N ASP A 85 11.83 3.88 -8.47
CA ASP A 85 11.65 4.85 -9.55
C ASP A 85 10.40 4.50 -10.36
N LEU A 86 9.44 5.41 -10.39
CA LEU A 86 8.21 5.32 -11.17
C LEU A 86 8.24 6.17 -12.44
N SER A 87 9.37 6.78 -12.79
CA SER A 87 9.47 7.73 -13.92
C SER A 87 9.10 7.10 -15.27
N ALA A 88 9.29 5.80 -15.45
CA ALA A 88 8.86 5.07 -16.65
C ALA A 88 7.32 4.98 -16.79
N TYR A 89 6.56 5.28 -15.74
CA TYR A 89 5.10 5.15 -15.68
C TYR A 89 4.38 6.50 -15.63
N THR A 90 5.10 7.60 -15.84
CA THR A 90 4.54 8.96 -15.93
C THR A 90 3.79 9.19 -17.25
N GLY A 91 3.12 10.33 -17.38
CA GLY A 91 2.33 10.69 -18.57
C GLY A 91 0.88 10.21 -18.54
N LYS A 92 0.46 9.49 -17.50
CA LYS A 92 -0.92 9.05 -17.25
C LYS A 92 -1.20 8.95 -15.75
N ASN A 93 -2.48 8.92 -15.41
CA ASN A 93 -2.91 8.57 -14.06
C ASN A 93 -2.65 7.08 -13.80
N LYS A 94 -2.14 6.77 -12.62
CA LYS A 94 -1.75 5.42 -12.21
C LYS A 94 -2.31 5.07 -10.83
N GLN A 95 -2.35 3.78 -10.55
CA GLN A 95 -2.50 3.22 -9.21
C GLN A 95 -1.33 2.27 -8.95
N ILE A 96 -0.81 2.24 -7.73
CA ILE A 96 0.15 1.23 -7.28
C ILE A 96 -0.56 0.25 -6.35
N ALA A 97 -0.03 -0.96 -6.26
CA ALA A 97 -0.54 -1.96 -5.34
C ALA A 97 0.58 -2.83 -4.76
N PHE A 98 0.49 -3.10 -3.47
CA PHE A 98 1.25 -4.15 -2.82
C PHE A 98 0.42 -5.42 -2.81
N ARG A 99 0.94 -6.48 -3.40
CA ARG A 99 0.28 -7.78 -3.47
C ARG A 99 1.00 -8.78 -2.60
N TYR A 100 0.28 -9.37 -1.66
CA TYR A 100 0.70 -10.47 -0.81
C TYR A 100 0.15 -11.78 -1.31
N ILE A 101 0.98 -12.80 -1.37
CA ILE A 101 0.56 -14.18 -1.66
C ILE A 101 1.18 -15.11 -0.64
N SER A 102 0.39 -16.09 -0.17
CA SER A 102 0.89 -17.25 0.53
C SER A 102 0.47 -18.54 -0.17
N THR A 103 1.27 -19.58 0.01
CA THR A 103 1.06 -20.91 -0.57
C THR A 103 1.08 -21.99 0.53
N ALA A 104 1.02 -23.24 0.15
CA ALA A 104 1.25 -24.34 1.09
C ALA A 104 2.70 -24.41 1.58
N ASP A 105 3.65 -23.91 0.78
CA ASP A 105 5.08 -23.95 1.09
C ASP A 105 5.55 -22.75 1.93
N GLY A 106 4.90 -21.59 1.79
CA GLY A 106 5.28 -20.36 2.45
C GLY A 106 4.12 -19.45 2.79
N ALA A 107 4.17 -18.84 3.98
CA ALA A 107 3.19 -17.87 4.43
C ALA A 107 3.91 -16.72 5.15
N PRO A 108 4.45 -15.74 4.40
CA PRO A 108 5.14 -14.61 5.01
C PRO A 108 4.18 -13.79 5.88
N THR A 109 4.73 -13.11 6.86
CA THR A 109 4.14 -11.91 7.42
C THR A 109 4.79 -10.74 6.70
N TRP A 110 4.00 -9.82 6.17
CA TRP A 110 4.48 -8.60 5.54
C TRP A 110 3.81 -7.39 6.19
N GLN A 111 4.60 -6.43 6.58
CA GLN A 111 4.19 -5.17 7.18
C GLN A 111 4.65 -4.05 6.27
N ILE A 112 3.78 -3.07 5.98
CA ILE A 112 4.05 -1.93 5.11
C ILE A 112 3.65 -0.68 5.87
N ASP A 113 4.50 0.35 5.81
CA ASP A 113 4.35 1.61 6.50
C ASP A 113 4.98 2.75 5.70
N GLU A 114 4.69 4.01 6.07
CA GLU A 114 5.29 5.22 5.50
C GLU A 114 5.25 5.27 3.97
N VAL A 115 4.13 4.86 3.37
CA VAL A 115 3.98 4.86 1.90
C VAL A 115 3.86 6.29 1.40
N LYS A 116 4.82 6.72 0.57
CA LYS A 116 4.89 8.08 0.03
C LYS A 116 5.22 8.04 -1.45
N VAL A 117 4.46 8.76 -2.26
CA VAL A 117 4.76 9.00 -3.68
C VAL A 117 5.04 10.48 -3.89
N VAL A 118 6.20 10.78 -4.49
CA VAL A 118 6.62 12.12 -4.86
C VAL A 118 6.80 12.18 -6.37
N ALA A 119 6.26 13.22 -7.01
CA ALA A 119 6.40 13.43 -8.44
C ALA A 119 6.84 14.87 -8.73
N ASP A 120 7.65 15.07 -9.78
CA ASP A 120 7.92 16.40 -10.31
C ASP A 120 6.73 16.86 -11.19
N GLY A 121 6.57 18.16 -11.34
CA GLY A 121 5.52 18.78 -12.17
C GLY A 121 4.37 19.38 -11.36
N GLU A 122 3.56 20.21 -12.04
CA GLU A 122 2.43 20.92 -11.45
C GLU A 122 1.23 19.97 -11.26
N GLY A 123 1.18 19.24 -10.14
CA GLY A 123 0.10 18.28 -9.92
C GLY A 123 -0.03 17.77 -8.48
N GLY A 124 0.65 18.38 -7.53
CA GLY A 124 0.60 17.96 -6.14
C GLY A 124 -0.51 18.62 -5.34
N GLY A 125 -1.36 17.82 -4.73
CA GLY A 125 -2.36 18.27 -3.76
C GLY A 125 -1.73 18.81 -2.49
N THR A 126 -2.33 19.86 -1.93
CA THR A 126 -1.91 20.50 -0.67
C THR A 126 -2.28 19.62 0.51
N VAL A 127 -1.29 19.23 1.29
CA VAL A 127 -1.43 18.91 2.71
C VAL A 127 -0.90 20.11 3.51
N GLU A 128 -1.47 20.34 4.70
CA GLU A 128 -1.16 21.44 5.64
C GLU A 128 0.36 21.65 5.83
N PRO A 129 0.84 22.88 6.09
CA PRO A 129 2.24 23.23 5.86
C PRO A 129 3.20 22.58 6.84
N GLU A 130 3.86 21.52 6.40
CA GLU A 130 5.22 21.18 6.84
C GLU A 130 6.21 22.19 6.23
N PRO A 131 7.37 22.47 6.86
CA PRO A 131 8.30 23.52 6.38
C PRO A 131 8.65 23.33 4.91
N GLU A 132 8.69 24.45 4.18
CA GLU A 132 8.90 24.50 2.73
C GLU A 132 10.04 23.58 2.27
N PRO A 133 9.78 22.69 1.28
CA PRO A 133 10.82 21.83 0.72
C PRO A 133 11.89 22.66 0.01
N GLU A 134 13.14 22.23 0.14
CA GLU A 134 14.28 22.81 -0.55
C GLU A 134 14.06 22.80 -2.09
N PRO A 135 14.56 23.79 -2.85
CA PRO A 135 14.36 23.85 -4.29
C PRO A 135 14.89 22.61 -5.01
N GLY A 136 13.99 21.79 -5.55
CA GLY A 136 14.31 20.54 -6.27
C GLY A 136 13.57 19.30 -5.76
N GLU A 137 12.81 19.37 -4.66
CA GLU A 137 11.97 18.29 -4.20
C GLU A 137 10.60 18.28 -4.90
N GLY A 138 10.15 17.10 -5.33
CA GLY A 138 8.84 16.90 -5.96
C GLY A 138 7.69 17.06 -4.95
N THR A 139 6.48 17.22 -5.44
CA THR A 139 5.28 17.33 -4.60
C THR A 139 4.84 15.97 -4.10
N VAL A 140 4.50 15.85 -2.81
CA VAL A 140 3.91 14.64 -2.25
C VAL A 140 2.51 14.45 -2.83
N LEU A 141 2.30 13.37 -3.58
CA LEU A 141 1.00 13.02 -4.16
C LEU A 141 0.16 12.16 -3.21
N PHE A 142 0.79 11.37 -2.39
CA PHE A 142 0.16 10.51 -1.42
C PHE A 142 1.13 10.10 -0.31
N SER A 143 0.64 10.11 0.93
CA SER A 143 1.32 9.56 2.10
C SER A 143 0.26 8.99 3.04
N GLU A 144 0.47 7.79 3.58
CA GLU A 144 -0.41 7.15 4.56
C GLU A 144 0.43 6.32 5.54
N GLY A 145 0.37 6.67 6.82
CA GLY A 145 1.05 5.99 7.92
C GLY A 145 0.12 5.07 8.72
N PHE A 146 -1.14 4.92 8.29
CA PHE A 146 -2.16 4.06 8.90
C PHE A 146 -2.55 4.43 10.35
N GLY A 147 -2.13 5.59 10.85
CA GLY A 147 -2.49 6.13 12.15
C GLY A 147 -2.09 5.25 13.34
N THR A 148 -2.84 5.37 14.45
CA THR A 148 -2.57 4.64 15.69
C THR A 148 -3.76 3.76 16.10
N PRO A 149 -3.99 2.61 15.45
CA PRO A 149 -5.13 1.75 15.73
C PRO A 149 -5.07 1.18 17.16
N GLN A 150 -6.23 1.07 17.80
CA GLN A 150 -6.38 0.49 19.13
C GLN A 150 -7.09 -0.85 19.05
N LYS A 151 -6.55 -1.84 19.73
CA LYS A 151 -7.16 -3.16 19.84
C LYS A 151 -8.25 -3.16 20.91
N GLY A 152 -9.50 -3.37 20.50
CA GLY A 152 -10.58 -3.75 21.40
C GLY A 152 -10.62 -5.26 21.62
N ASN A 153 -11.79 -5.90 21.47
CA ASN A 153 -11.90 -7.37 21.43
C ASN A 153 -11.15 -7.95 20.22
N HIS A 154 -11.15 -7.22 19.11
CA HIS A 154 -10.41 -7.51 17.88
C HIS A 154 -9.75 -6.22 17.38
N TRP A 155 -8.75 -6.37 16.51
CA TRP A 155 -8.26 -5.24 15.74
C TRP A 155 -9.34 -4.77 14.75
N PRO A 156 -9.50 -3.45 14.50
CA PRO A 156 -10.47 -2.97 13.53
C PRO A 156 -10.14 -3.50 12.13
N SER A 157 -11.16 -3.96 11.40
CA SER A 157 -11.01 -4.28 9.99
C SER A 157 -10.94 -3.00 9.15
N VAL A 158 -10.33 -3.07 7.97
CA VAL A 158 -10.06 -1.89 7.13
C VAL A 158 -11.31 -1.14 6.73
N ASP A 159 -12.44 -1.81 6.56
CA ASP A 159 -13.75 -1.23 6.21
C ASP A 159 -14.41 -0.44 7.35
N VAL A 160 -14.04 -0.68 8.61
CA VAL A 160 -14.62 0.02 9.78
C VAL A 160 -13.63 0.93 10.50
N TYR A 161 -12.34 0.82 10.23
CA TYR A 161 -11.32 1.67 10.84
C TYR A 161 -11.53 3.15 10.49
N LYS A 162 -11.34 4.05 11.47
CA LYS A 162 -11.57 5.50 11.30
C LYS A 162 -10.35 6.36 11.59
N GLY A 163 -9.23 5.74 11.90
CA GLY A 163 -7.99 6.43 12.26
C GLY A 163 -7.01 6.61 11.08
N TRP A 164 -7.50 6.58 9.85
CA TRP A 164 -6.70 6.86 8.67
C TRP A 164 -6.19 8.31 8.71
N GLU A 165 -4.95 8.55 8.33
CA GLU A 165 -4.40 9.91 8.23
C GLU A 165 -5.13 10.73 7.16
N ASN A 166 -5.51 10.08 6.06
CA ASN A 166 -6.30 10.69 5.00
C ASN A 166 -7.81 10.43 5.22
N ALA A 167 -8.38 10.98 6.29
CA ALA A 167 -9.78 10.74 6.69
C ALA A 167 -10.84 11.19 5.67
N ASN A 168 -10.48 11.99 4.67
CA ASN A 168 -11.32 12.42 3.57
C ASN A 168 -11.38 11.39 2.41
N LEU A 169 -10.55 10.37 2.45
CA LEU A 169 -10.53 9.29 1.46
C LEU A 169 -11.46 8.14 1.89
N VAL A 170 -11.82 7.31 0.93
CA VAL A 170 -12.66 6.13 1.14
C VAL A 170 -11.77 4.88 1.12
N PHE A 171 -11.84 4.11 2.19
CA PHE A 171 -11.06 2.89 2.38
C PHE A 171 -12.00 1.69 2.32
N THR A 172 -11.81 0.80 1.35
CA THR A 172 -12.69 -0.35 1.09
C THR A 172 -11.89 -1.63 0.89
N ASP A 173 -12.56 -2.78 1.06
CA ASP A 173 -12.06 -4.08 0.63
C ASP A 173 -12.94 -4.62 -0.50
N PRO A 174 -12.53 -4.47 -1.77
CA PRO A 174 -13.31 -4.95 -2.91
C PRO A 174 -13.40 -6.49 -3.00
N LEU A 175 -12.58 -7.22 -2.23
CA LEU A 175 -12.61 -8.69 -2.16
C LEU A 175 -13.40 -9.19 -0.93
N MET A 176 -14.01 -8.30 -0.17
CA MET A 176 -14.81 -8.67 1.02
C MET A 176 -16.02 -9.52 0.62
N SER A 177 -16.13 -10.71 1.20
CA SER A 177 -17.24 -11.63 0.93
C SER A 177 -18.17 -11.85 2.14
N GLY A 178 -18.00 -11.09 3.22
CA GLY A 178 -18.77 -11.17 4.45
C GLY A 178 -19.11 -9.78 5.02
N SER A 179 -19.51 -9.73 6.29
CA SER A 179 -19.90 -8.48 6.96
C SER A 179 -18.72 -7.57 7.33
N TYR A 180 -17.48 -8.08 7.28
CA TYR A 180 -16.26 -7.35 7.61
C TYR A 180 -15.12 -7.82 6.70
N SER A 181 -14.20 -6.91 6.40
CA SER A 181 -12.96 -7.24 5.71
C SER A 181 -12.12 -8.26 6.49
N ASN A 182 -11.43 -9.13 5.76
CA ASN A 182 -10.41 -10.02 6.33
C ASN A 182 -9.05 -9.33 6.51
N ALA A 183 -8.90 -8.08 6.07
CA ALA A 183 -7.78 -7.22 6.39
C ALA A 183 -8.09 -6.37 7.62
N SER A 184 -7.08 -6.09 8.45
CA SER A 184 -7.24 -5.26 9.66
C SER A 184 -6.08 -4.28 9.81
N VAL A 185 -6.35 -3.15 10.45
CA VAL A 185 -5.32 -2.18 10.82
C VAL A 185 -4.85 -2.48 12.23
N ARG A 186 -3.55 -2.62 12.41
CA ARG A 186 -2.92 -3.03 13.67
C ARG A 186 -1.78 -2.09 14.04
N SER A 187 -1.39 -2.08 15.30
CA SER A 187 -0.16 -1.48 15.78
C SER A 187 0.59 -2.45 16.68
N THR A 188 1.88 -2.19 16.91
CA THR A 188 2.70 -2.88 17.88
C THR A 188 3.32 -1.86 18.84
N SER A 189 4.00 -2.30 19.89
CA SER A 189 4.69 -1.40 20.83
C SER A 189 5.84 -0.60 20.20
N THR A 190 6.27 -0.97 19.00
CA THR A 190 7.40 -0.37 18.28
C THR A 190 7.00 0.25 16.96
N LEU A 191 5.74 0.12 16.54
CA LEU A 191 5.24 0.56 15.25
C LEU A 191 3.85 1.18 15.41
N ASP A 192 3.61 2.25 14.68
CA ASP A 192 2.32 2.87 14.49
C ASP A 192 1.36 1.94 13.72
N GLY A 193 0.45 2.46 12.92
CA GLY A 193 -0.47 1.64 12.18
C GLY A 193 0.17 0.85 11.04
N HIS A 194 -0.30 -0.35 10.80
CA HIS A 194 0.02 -1.15 9.62
C HIS A 194 -1.17 -2.03 9.22
N VAL A 195 -1.26 -2.35 7.94
CA VAL A 195 -2.32 -3.25 7.43
C VAL A 195 -1.86 -4.70 7.55
N TRP A 196 -2.74 -5.54 8.09
CA TRP A 196 -2.54 -6.98 8.20
C TRP A 196 -3.63 -7.73 7.44
N PHE A 197 -3.25 -8.63 6.56
CA PHE A 197 -4.14 -9.47 5.78
C PHE A 197 -4.30 -10.84 6.42
N ALA A 198 -5.56 -11.28 6.58
CA ALA A 198 -5.85 -12.52 7.28
C ALA A 198 -5.41 -13.75 6.47
N ALA A 199 -4.89 -14.70 7.21
CA ALA A 199 -4.45 -15.99 6.70
C ALA A 199 -5.60 -16.80 6.07
N GLY A 200 -5.40 -17.38 4.88
CA GLY A 200 -6.35 -18.25 4.18
C GLY A 200 -7.60 -17.54 3.67
N LYS A 201 -7.55 -16.23 3.54
CA LYS A 201 -8.64 -15.38 3.03
C LYS A 201 -8.10 -14.46 1.95
N ASN A 202 -8.91 -14.20 0.94
CA ASN A 202 -8.65 -13.12 0.01
C ASN A 202 -9.16 -11.81 0.63
N SER A 203 -8.37 -10.76 0.54
CA SER A 203 -8.72 -9.43 1.01
C SER A 203 -7.90 -8.37 0.30
N ALA A 204 -8.42 -7.15 0.27
CA ALA A 204 -7.73 -5.99 -0.28
C ALA A 204 -7.98 -4.76 0.60
N LEU A 205 -7.12 -3.77 0.49
CA LEU A 205 -7.42 -2.41 0.87
C LEU A 205 -7.30 -1.55 -0.37
N LYS A 206 -8.42 -0.97 -0.81
CA LYS A 206 -8.50 0.01 -1.89
C LYS A 206 -8.79 1.37 -1.29
N ILE A 207 -8.04 2.38 -1.72
CA ILE A 207 -8.17 3.76 -1.26
C ILE A 207 -8.69 4.59 -2.43
N GLU A 208 -9.82 5.29 -2.23
CA GLU A 208 -10.52 6.06 -3.26
C GLU A 208 -10.89 7.46 -2.74
N GLY A 209 -11.34 8.34 -3.63
CA GLY A 209 -11.82 9.68 -3.28
C GLY A 209 -10.76 10.77 -3.39
N PHE A 210 -9.64 10.50 -4.03
CA PHE A 210 -8.75 11.57 -4.46
C PHE A 210 -9.50 12.47 -5.43
N ALA A 211 -9.48 13.78 -5.18
CA ALA A 211 -10.01 14.74 -6.12
C ALA A 211 -9.23 14.64 -7.43
N THR A 212 -9.89 14.20 -8.50
CA THR A 212 -9.30 14.14 -9.85
C THR A 212 -9.20 15.52 -10.50
N ASP A 213 -9.86 16.51 -9.92
CA ASP A 213 -9.92 17.89 -10.42
C ASP A 213 -8.85 18.76 -9.77
N TYR A 214 -7.60 18.55 -10.14
CA TYR A 214 -6.55 19.54 -9.92
C TYR A 214 -6.62 20.64 -10.99
N THR A 215 -7.81 21.20 -11.21
CA THR A 215 -8.02 22.40 -12.02
C THR A 215 -7.72 23.61 -11.14
N GLY A 216 -6.49 24.06 -11.12
CA GLY A 216 -6.15 25.28 -10.36
C GLY A 216 -4.69 25.45 -10.02
N LEU A 217 -3.86 24.51 -10.40
CA LEU A 217 -2.41 24.69 -10.33
C LEU A 217 -1.96 25.53 -11.52
N LYS A 218 -1.69 26.79 -11.24
CA LYS A 218 -1.00 27.70 -12.19
C LYS A 218 0.49 27.59 -11.97
#